data_bcedb5a4f9c2510b7bc334fa33af7781
#
_entry.id   bcedb5a4f9c2510b7bc334fa33af7781
#
_cell.length_a   1.000
_cell.length_b   1.000
_cell.length_c   1.000
_cell.angle_alpha   90.00
_cell.angle_beta   90.00
_cell.angle_gamma   90.00
#
_symmetry.space_group_name_H-M   'P 1'
#
loop_
_entity.id
_entity.type
_entity.pdbx_description
1 polymer ?
#
loop_
_entity_poly.entity_id
_entity_poly.type
_entity_poly.pdbx_seq_one_letter_code
_entity_poly.pdbx_strand_id
1 'polypeptide(L)'
;MRRICLDGNWSLIALSPEKNNYGIKDGSSFEINMPTSVQDALIEAMVVPDPYYAENELETMFIGKSDWSISRSFDLEIASGCRYVLHLEKVDTISSLILNGRQVASFDNEHRIYNVDVTEYLVSGLNDIEFRFTSSEKIASRRAEALEHAVPCSRYKYDSPNRNLVRKAQCNAAWDWGLCLQTMGIYESIELYECKDLYVSSFSAIPVRSATGDWKLDIKVYATAFADGGTTLAISCAGKELTVHVKYGAGDCVFVASMEIPAEDIKLWWPNGFGEQVLYDVEIAIAGFVLSRKIGFRTIEVRNNTTMGGKKLTVCVNGKPVFCKGANWIPLDARPGRMSMERYDSMICDMRDANMNMVRIWGGGW
;
A
#
# COMPACT_ATOMS: atom_id res chain seq x y z
N MET A 1 13.14 14.58 -13.21
CA MET A 1 12.61 14.16 -11.90
C MET A 1 13.76 13.63 -11.04
N ARG A 2 13.80 13.98 -9.75
CA ARG A 2 14.73 13.44 -8.75
C ARG A 2 13.91 12.83 -7.62
N ARG A 3 14.29 11.62 -7.17
CA ARG A 3 13.70 10.93 -6.03
C ARG A 3 14.66 11.02 -4.86
N ILE A 4 14.16 11.41 -3.71
CA ILE A 4 14.91 11.55 -2.46
C ILE A 4 14.23 10.62 -1.44
N CYS A 5 14.97 9.63 -0.96
CA CYS A 5 14.51 8.69 0.07
C CYS A 5 14.74 9.32 1.46
N LEU A 6 13.71 9.31 2.28
CA LEU A 6 13.76 9.79 3.67
C LEU A 6 13.75 8.64 4.69
N ASP A 7 13.99 7.39 4.26
CA ASP A 7 14.15 6.24 5.14
C ASP A 7 15.40 6.34 6.02
N GLY A 8 15.54 5.43 6.99
CA GLY A 8 16.68 5.35 7.86
C GLY A 8 16.39 5.89 9.26
N ASN A 9 17.34 6.59 9.87
CA ASN A 9 17.26 6.99 11.27
C ASN A 9 16.24 8.10 11.50
N TRP A 10 15.30 7.85 12.42
CA TRP A 10 14.27 8.75 12.92
C TRP A 10 14.20 8.69 14.44
N SER A 11 13.53 9.65 15.05
CA SER A 11 13.20 9.69 16.47
C SER A 11 11.74 9.32 16.69
N LEU A 12 11.47 8.38 17.61
CA LEU A 12 10.14 8.03 18.09
C LEU A 12 9.95 8.64 19.47
N ILE A 13 8.88 9.41 19.67
CA ILE A 13 8.56 10.06 20.93
C ILE A 13 7.17 9.66 21.39
N ALA A 14 7.05 9.22 22.65
CA ALA A 14 5.76 8.96 23.26
C ALA A 14 5.00 10.27 23.57
N LEU A 15 3.76 10.36 23.09
CA LEU A 15 2.83 11.44 23.37
C LEU A 15 1.62 10.86 24.09
N SER A 16 1.37 11.23 25.34
CA SER A 16 0.26 10.69 26.16
C SER A 16 0.20 9.15 26.20
N PRO A 17 1.28 8.48 26.64
CA PRO A 17 1.29 7.03 26.70
C PRO A 17 0.33 6.52 27.79
N GLU A 18 -0.36 5.43 27.48
CA GLU A 18 -1.15 4.68 28.44
C GLU A 18 -0.24 4.04 29.51
N LYS A 19 -0.85 3.69 30.66
CA LYS A 19 -0.12 3.03 31.74
C LYS A 19 0.55 1.74 31.25
N ASN A 20 1.84 1.59 31.54
CA ASN A 20 2.65 0.47 31.11
C ASN A 20 3.70 0.09 32.19
N ASN A 21 4.25 -1.11 32.07
CA ASN A 21 5.27 -1.65 32.99
C ASN A 21 6.70 -1.35 32.53
N TYR A 22 6.90 -0.65 31.41
CA TYR A 22 8.20 -0.44 30.75
C TYR A 22 8.80 0.94 31.04
N GLY A 23 8.16 1.73 31.90
CA GLY A 23 8.63 3.07 32.28
C GLY A 23 8.49 4.12 31.18
N ILE A 24 7.75 3.82 30.11
CA ILE A 24 7.48 4.78 29.05
C ILE A 24 6.50 5.82 29.56
N LYS A 25 6.91 7.08 29.50
CA LYS A 25 6.15 8.26 29.91
C LYS A 25 6.16 9.31 28.82
N ASP A 26 5.35 10.32 28.98
CA ASP A 26 5.31 11.47 28.06
C ASP A 26 6.71 12.07 27.85
N GLY A 27 7.10 12.24 26.58
CA GLY A 27 8.42 12.69 26.18
C GLY A 27 9.50 11.59 26.14
N SER A 28 9.21 10.33 26.49
CA SER A 28 10.17 9.22 26.27
C SER A 28 10.54 9.13 24.79
N SER A 29 11.84 9.09 24.49
CA SER A 29 12.36 9.13 23.11
C SER A 29 13.23 7.92 22.80
N PHE A 30 13.11 7.40 21.57
CA PHE A 30 13.83 6.23 21.07
C PHE A 30 14.34 6.52 19.66
N GLU A 31 15.55 6.06 19.34
CA GLU A 31 16.03 6.03 17.95
C GLU A 31 15.46 4.81 17.24
N ILE A 32 14.93 5.02 16.04
CA ILE A 32 14.27 3.99 15.24
C ILE A 32 14.75 4.04 13.79
N ASN A 33 14.53 2.97 13.05
CA ASN A 33 14.82 2.91 11.63
C ASN A 33 13.51 2.80 10.83
N MET A 34 13.21 3.82 10.02
CA MET A 34 12.03 3.83 9.14
C MET A 34 12.36 3.20 7.78
N PRO A 35 11.36 2.55 7.13
CA PRO A 35 9.97 2.36 7.51
C PRO A 35 9.77 1.28 8.58
N THR A 36 8.86 1.51 9.53
CA THR A 36 8.52 0.52 10.57
C THR A 36 7.22 0.87 11.28
N SER A 37 6.72 -0.04 12.15
CA SER A 37 5.69 0.25 13.12
C SER A 37 6.29 0.71 14.46
N VAL A 38 5.50 1.45 15.25
CA VAL A 38 5.88 1.80 16.63
C VAL A 38 6.12 0.54 17.47
N GLN A 39 5.30 -0.50 17.26
CA GLN A 39 5.44 -1.78 17.94
C GLN A 39 6.78 -2.43 17.58
N ASP A 40 7.08 -2.57 16.29
CA ASP A 40 8.32 -3.18 15.84
C ASP A 40 9.54 -2.40 16.30
N ALA A 41 9.49 -1.08 16.22
CA ALA A 41 10.56 -0.20 16.70
C ALA A 41 10.88 -0.40 18.20
N LEU A 42 9.87 -0.49 19.05
CA LEU A 42 10.06 -0.71 20.48
C LEU A 42 10.54 -2.13 20.82
N ILE A 43 10.13 -3.14 20.04
CA ILE A 43 10.62 -4.51 20.17
C ILE A 43 12.09 -4.60 19.75
N GLU A 44 12.46 -4.01 18.62
CA GLU A 44 13.84 -3.98 18.11
C GLU A 44 14.78 -3.22 19.05
N ALA A 45 14.30 -2.15 19.67
CA ALA A 45 15.01 -1.43 20.72
C ALA A 45 15.09 -2.19 22.07
N MET A 46 14.50 -3.39 22.14
CA MET A 46 14.39 -4.21 23.37
C MET A 46 13.72 -3.49 24.55
N VAL A 47 12.84 -2.55 24.27
CA VAL A 47 12.06 -1.82 25.28
C VAL A 47 10.85 -2.64 25.72
N VAL A 48 10.21 -3.35 24.79
CA VAL A 48 9.06 -4.22 25.05
C VAL A 48 9.34 -5.64 24.52
N PRO A 49 8.71 -6.69 25.08
CA PRO A 49 8.92 -8.05 24.64
C PRO A 49 8.20 -8.35 23.32
N ASP A 50 8.56 -9.47 22.68
CA ASP A 50 7.84 -9.98 21.50
C ASP A 50 6.41 -10.38 21.90
N PRO A 51 5.38 -9.79 21.27
CA PRO A 51 3.98 -10.07 21.59
C PRO A 51 3.52 -11.50 21.27
N TYR A 52 4.27 -12.23 20.44
CA TYR A 52 3.96 -13.64 20.12
C TYR A 52 4.31 -14.61 21.24
N TYR A 53 5.08 -14.19 22.26
CA TYR A 53 5.46 -15.09 23.34
C TYR A 53 4.54 -14.96 24.54
N ALA A 54 3.92 -16.08 24.94
CA ALA A 54 3.04 -16.21 26.10
C ALA A 54 1.92 -15.14 26.15
N GLU A 55 1.87 -14.33 27.21
CA GLU A 55 0.86 -13.26 27.41
C GLU A 55 1.40 -11.85 27.08
N ASN A 56 2.56 -11.75 26.44
CA ASN A 56 3.18 -10.46 26.12
C ASN A 56 2.28 -9.56 25.23
N GLU A 57 1.37 -10.17 24.47
CA GLU A 57 0.34 -9.43 23.73
C GLU A 57 -0.41 -8.45 24.64
N LEU A 58 -0.84 -8.92 25.82
CA LEU A 58 -1.59 -8.08 26.78
C LEU A 58 -0.74 -6.92 27.32
N GLU A 59 0.53 -7.19 27.56
CA GLU A 59 1.45 -6.19 28.09
C GLU A 59 1.84 -5.13 27.07
N THR A 60 1.79 -5.46 25.77
CA THR A 60 2.17 -4.54 24.67
C THR A 60 0.98 -3.78 24.06
N MET A 61 -0.26 -4.13 24.39
CA MET A 61 -1.46 -3.44 23.88
C MET A 61 -1.52 -1.95 24.19
N PHE A 62 -0.83 -1.47 25.25
CA PHE A 62 -0.79 -0.05 25.58
C PHE A 62 -0.23 0.80 24.45
N ILE A 63 0.64 0.23 23.60
CA ILE A 63 1.28 0.94 22.48
C ILE A 63 0.21 1.44 21.51
N GLY A 64 -0.71 0.57 21.07
CA GLY A 64 -1.81 0.92 20.17
C GLY A 64 -2.85 1.86 20.79
N LYS A 65 -2.89 1.99 22.12
CA LYS A 65 -3.76 2.90 22.88
C LYS A 65 -3.10 4.26 23.18
N SER A 66 -1.79 4.38 22.91
CA SER A 66 -1.00 5.59 23.11
C SER A 66 -0.89 6.42 21.84
N ASP A 67 -0.52 7.69 21.99
CA ASP A 67 -0.22 8.57 20.88
C ASP A 67 1.31 8.69 20.74
N TRP A 68 1.80 8.83 19.50
CA TRP A 68 3.23 8.82 19.21
C TRP A 68 3.61 9.86 18.16
N SER A 69 4.85 10.35 18.22
CA SER A 69 5.47 11.17 17.18
C SER A 69 6.66 10.45 16.59
N ILE A 70 6.79 10.47 15.26
CA ILE A 70 7.94 9.96 14.50
C ILE A 70 8.50 11.14 13.70
N SER A 71 9.76 11.52 13.94
CA SER A 71 10.33 12.73 13.35
C SER A 71 11.80 12.58 12.97
N ARG A 72 12.25 13.39 12.01
CA ARG A 72 13.66 13.57 11.66
C ARG A 72 13.91 14.93 11.03
N SER A 73 15.17 15.35 11.02
CA SER A 73 15.64 16.46 10.18
C SER A 73 16.34 15.93 8.94
N PHE A 74 16.26 16.66 7.82
CA PHE A 74 16.96 16.35 6.59
C PHE A 74 17.35 17.63 5.82
N ASP A 75 18.50 17.58 5.15
CA ASP A 75 18.95 18.67 4.30
C ASP A 75 18.38 18.57 2.88
N LEU A 76 17.95 19.71 2.32
CA LEU A 76 17.43 19.83 0.98
C LEU A 76 17.90 21.10 0.30
N GLU A 77 18.41 20.97 -0.92
CA GLU A 77 18.59 22.12 -1.83
C GLU A 77 17.37 22.23 -2.73
N ILE A 78 16.66 23.37 -2.64
CA ILE A 78 15.47 23.62 -3.44
C ILE A 78 15.88 24.08 -4.85
N ALA A 79 15.49 23.29 -5.86
CA ALA A 79 15.68 23.62 -7.26
C ALA A 79 14.63 24.64 -7.73
N SER A 80 15.08 25.71 -8.38
CA SER A 80 14.19 26.75 -8.90
C SER A 80 13.20 26.17 -9.93
N GLY A 81 11.92 26.50 -9.78
CA GLY A 81 10.85 26.08 -10.68
C GLY A 81 10.45 24.60 -10.55
N CYS A 82 10.89 23.92 -9.50
CA CYS A 82 10.44 22.57 -9.18
C CYS A 82 9.35 22.57 -8.09
N ARG A 83 8.50 21.55 -8.13
CA ARG A 83 7.53 21.21 -7.09
C ARG A 83 8.04 19.95 -6.37
N TYR A 84 7.64 19.82 -5.12
CA TYR A 84 8.05 18.71 -4.27
C TYR A 84 6.83 17.96 -3.78
N VAL A 85 6.73 16.68 -4.15
CA VAL A 85 5.62 15.79 -3.75
C VAL A 85 6.14 14.73 -2.80
N LEU A 86 5.61 14.71 -1.59
CA LEU A 86 5.85 13.64 -0.62
C LEU A 86 4.91 12.48 -0.94
N HIS A 87 5.48 11.33 -1.28
CA HIS A 87 4.78 10.09 -1.57
C HIS A 87 4.84 9.17 -0.36
N LEU A 88 3.68 8.71 0.07
CA LEU A 88 3.52 7.86 1.25
C LEU A 88 2.55 6.72 0.94
N GLU A 89 2.94 5.51 1.25
CA GLU A 89 2.09 4.33 1.21
C GLU A 89 1.97 3.71 2.60
N LYS A 90 0.85 3.04 2.87
CA LYS A 90 0.60 2.33 4.12
C LYS A 90 0.88 3.17 5.37
N VAL A 91 0.33 4.39 5.42
CA VAL A 91 0.32 5.22 6.62
C VAL A 91 -0.77 4.68 7.56
N ASP A 92 -0.37 4.00 8.61
CA ASP A 92 -1.27 3.32 9.56
C ASP A 92 -1.36 4.08 10.89
N THR A 93 -2.39 4.80 11.16
CA THR A 93 -3.57 5.12 10.35
C THR A 93 -3.94 6.58 10.54
N ILE A 94 -4.29 6.96 11.79
CA ILE A 94 -4.72 8.33 12.11
C ILE A 94 -3.50 9.15 12.44
N SER A 95 -3.10 10.02 11.52
CA SER A 95 -1.90 10.82 11.74
C SER A 95 -1.98 12.20 11.08
N SER A 96 -1.10 13.09 11.52
CA SER A 96 -0.89 14.41 10.94
C SER A 96 0.57 14.53 10.49
N LEU A 97 0.79 15.07 9.29
CA LEU A 97 2.09 15.49 8.79
C LEU A 97 2.36 16.93 9.18
N ILE A 98 3.48 17.15 9.85
CA ILE A 98 4.01 18.47 10.20
C ILE A 98 5.36 18.63 9.48
N LEU A 99 5.55 19.74 8.78
CA LEU A 99 6.78 20.08 8.12
C LEU A 99 7.20 21.50 8.53
N ASN A 100 8.40 21.62 9.06
CA ASN A 100 8.94 22.89 9.58
C ASN A 100 7.97 23.59 10.58
N GLY A 101 7.35 22.79 11.49
CA GLY A 101 6.42 23.26 12.51
C GLY A 101 5.00 23.57 12.00
N ARG A 102 4.70 23.41 10.71
CA ARG A 102 3.38 23.68 10.10
C ARG A 102 2.69 22.37 9.74
N GLN A 103 1.44 22.20 10.15
CA GLN A 103 0.65 21.03 9.72
C GLN A 103 0.33 21.16 8.22
N VAL A 104 0.68 20.13 7.46
CA VAL A 104 0.55 20.06 6.00
C VAL A 104 -0.62 19.19 5.58
N ALA A 105 -0.78 18.04 6.23
CA ALA A 105 -1.81 17.06 5.88
C ALA A 105 -2.26 16.27 7.10
N SER A 106 -3.40 15.57 6.94
CA SER A 106 -3.90 14.57 7.90
C SER A 106 -4.28 13.31 7.15
N PHE A 107 -4.05 12.16 7.77
CA PHE A 107 -4.28 10.84 7.20
C PHE A 107 -5.23 10.06 8.12
N ASP A 108 -6.11 9.24 7.51
CA ASP A 108 -7.09 8.42 8.25
C ASP A 108 -7.42 7.09 7.59
N ASN A 109 -6.63 6.69 6.60
CA ASN A 109 -6.87 5.48 5.81
C ASN A 109 -5.55 4.82 5.40
N GLU A 110 -5.24 3.66 5.98
CA GLU A 110 -4.03 2.87 5.71
C GLU A 110 -3.95 2.34 4.27
N HIS A 111 -5.11 2.16 3.62
CA HIS A 111 -5.18 1.54 2.29
C HIS A 111 -5.07 2.56 1.13
N ARG A 112 -4.75 3.82 1.44
CA ARG A 112 -4.54 4.86 0.44
C ARG A 112 -3.06 5.16 0.25
N ILE A 113 -2.71 5.47 -1.00
CA ILE A 113 -1.47 6.16 -1.34
C ILE A 113 -1.73 7.65 -1.20
N TYR A 114 -0.85 8.35 -0.52
CA TYR A 114 -0.91 9.80 -0.34
C TYR A 114 0.24 10.47 -1.10
N ASN A 115 -0.11 11.40 -1.98
CA ASN A 115 0.82 12.25 -2.70
C ASN A 115 0.54 13.70 -2.28
N VAL A 116 1.39 14.24 -1.41
CA VAL A 116 1.18 15.55 -0.80
C VAL A 116 2.15 16.55 -1.40
N ASP A 117 1.64 17.60 -2.05
CA ASP A 117 2.49 18.72 -2.47
C ASP A 117 2.96 19.49 -1.24
N VAL A 118 4.24 19.41 -0.97
CA VAL A 118 4.89 20.02 0.19
C VAL A 118 5.76 21.22 -0.17
N THR A 119 5.71 21.68 -1.40
CA THR A 119 6.60 22.72 -1.97
C THR A 119 6.66 23.98 -1.10
N GLU A 120 5.50 24.48 -0.64
CA GLU A 120 5.42 25.75 0.11
C GLU A 120 5.85 25.61 1.59
N TYR A 121 6.13 24.40 2.04
CA TYR A 121 6.52 24.09 3.41
C TYR A 121 8.02 23.82 3.54
N LEU A 122 8.72 23.57 2.44
CA LEU A 122 10.14 23.27 2.40
C LEU A 122 10.99 24.55 2.32
N VAL A 123 12.20 24.48 2.90
CA VAL A 123 13.21 25.52 2.81
C VAL A 123 14.53 24.93 2.29
N SER A 124 15.38 25.73 1.67
CA SER A 124 16.75 25.32 1.39
C SER A 124 17.55 25.18 2.65
N GLY A 125 18.28 24.06 2.81
CA GLY A 125 18.99 23.68 4.02
C GLY A 125 18.17 22.71 4.87
N LEU A 126 18.24 22.86 6.18
CA LEU A 126 17.66 21.91 7.14
C LEU A 126 16.15 22.05 7.20
N ASN A 127 15.46 20.92 7.06
CA ASN A 127 14.01 20.78 7.17
C ASN A 127 13.68 19.74 8.24
N ASP A 128 12.61 19.98 9.01
CA ASP A 128 12.09 19.08 10.02
C ASP A 128 10.77 18.47 9.54
N ILE A 129 10.69 17.14 9.52
CA ILE A 129 9.48 16.38 9.20
C ILE A 129 9.04 15.56 10.41
N GLU A 130 7.74 15.63 10.73
CA GLU A 130 7.13 14.92 11.85
C GLU A 130 5.78 14.33 11.45
N PHE A 131 5.55 13.06 11.83
CA PHE A 131 4.26 12.40 11.79
C PHE A 131 3.76 12.18 13.21
N ARG A 132 2.62 12.80 13.57
CA ARG A 132 1.94 12.58 14.85
C ARG A 132 0.82 11.58 14.68
N PHE A 133 0.98 10.42 15.31
CA PHE A 133 -0.01 9.34 15.29
C PHE A 133 -0.90 9.43 16.52
N THR A 134 -2.22 9.40 16.30
CA THR A 134 -3.22 9.28 17.35
C THR A 134 -3.74 7.86 17.38
N SER A 135 -3.95 7.30 18.58
CA SER A 135 -4.51 5.97 18.77
C SER A 135 -5.79 5.77 17.94
N SER A 136 -5.78 4.77 17.08
CA SER A 136 -6.94 4.37 16.27
C SER A 136 -8.12 3.96 17.15
N GLU A 137 -7.88 3.36 18.32
CA GLU A 137 -8.92 2.96 19.27
C GLU A 137 -9.60 4.18 19.92
N LYS A 138 -8.83 5.20 20.32
CA LYS A 138 -9.37 6.47 20.84
C LYS A 138 -10.26 7.15 19.80
N ILE A 139 -9.83 7.21 18.54
CA ILE A 139 -10.59 7.84 17.46
C ILE A 139 -11.84 7.01 17.10
N ALA A 140 -11.72 5.69 17.03
CA ALA A 140 -12.85 4.80 16.76
C ALA A 140 -13.94 4.96 17.83
N SER A 141 -13.56 5.05 19.11
CA SER A 141 -14.50 5.28 20.23
C SER A 141 -15.20 6.63 20.12
N ARG A 142 -14.45 7.72 19.84
CA ARG A 142 -15.05 9.05 19.61
C ARG A 142 -16.00 9.07 18.40
N ARG A 143 -15.65 8.36 17.31
CA ARG A 143 -16.54 8.23 16.15
C ARG A 143 -17.81 7.46 16.50
N ALA A 144 -17.72 6.40 17.32
CA ALA A 144 -18.88 5.64 17.78
C ALA A 144 -19.83 6.50 18.64
N GLU A 145 -19.28 7.29 19.55
CA GLU A 145 -20.03 8.22 20.42
C GLU A 145 -20.76 9.32 19.63
N ALA A 146 -20.19 9.73 18.48
CA ALA A 146 -20.75 10.77 17.62
C ALA A 146 -21.84 10.25 16.65
N LEU A 147 -22.07 8.94 16.55
CA LEU A 147 -23.11 8.37 15.69
C LEU A 147 -24.49 8.56 16.30
N GLU A 148 -25.43 8.99 15.50
CA GLU A 148 -26.85 9.09 15.90
C GLU A 148 -27.43 7.72 16.25
N HIS A 149 -26.99 6.68 15.52
CA HIS A 149 -27.40 5.30 15.75
C HIS A 149 -26.17 4.40 15.88
N ALA A 150 -26.20 3.53 16.87
CA ALA A 150 -25.14 2.55 17.06
C ALA A 150 -25.05 1.61 15.85
N VAL A 151 -23.82 1.39 15.35
CA VAL A 151 -23.58 0.39 14.32
C VAL A 151 -23.20 -0.94 14.98
N PRO A 152 -23.51 -2.08 14.35
CA PRO A 152 -23.06 -3.38 14.83
C PRO A 152 -21.55 -3.40 14.96
N CYS A 153 -21.05 -3.91 16.10
CA CYS A 153 -19.64 -4.12 16.36
C CYS A 153 -19.37 -5.59 16.64
N SER A 154 -18.14 -6.01 16.40
CA SER A 154 -17.67 -7.35 16.70
C SER A 154 -16.70 -7.29 17.86
N ARG A 155 -16.96 -8.06 18.92
CA ARG A 155 -16.04 -8.21 20.04
C ARG A 155 -15.25 -9.50 19.85
N TYR A 156 -13.97 -9.32 19.64
CA TYR A 156 -13.00 -10.38 19.71
C TYR A 156 -12.18 -10.22 20.98
N LYS A 157 -11.31 -11.17 21.17
CA LYS A 157 -10.41 -11.45 22.26
C LYS A 157 -10.15 -10.33 23.30
N TYR A 158 -9.95 -9.10 22.96
CA TYR A 158 -9.51 -8.03 23.88
C TYR A 158 -10.26 -6.71 23.70
N ASP A 159 -11.47 -6.79 23.23
CA ASP A 159 -12.46 -5.73 23.26
C ASP A 159 -12.02 -4.43 22.56
N SER A 160 -11.73 -4.54 21.26
CA SER A 160 -11.64 -3.38 20.35
C SER A 160 -12.93 -3.27 19.51
N PRO A 161 -14.06 -2.89 20.12
CA PRO A 161 -15.37 -3.05 19.51
C PRO A 161 -15.58 -2.15 18.29
N ASN A 162 -14.95 -0.98 18.27
CA ASN A 162 -15.21 0.07 17.28
C ASN A 162 -14.25 0.06 16.08
N ARG A 163 -13.45 -1.00 15.90
CA ARG A 163 -12.45 -1.11 14.84
C ARG A 163 -12.99 -0.86 13.42
N ASN A 164 -14.28 -1.17 13.19
CA ASN A 164 -14.98 -0.94 11.93
C ASN A 164 -15.21 0.55 11.61
N LEU A 165 -14.92 1.46 12.52
CA LEU A 165 -15.00 2.92 12.33
C LEU A 165 -13.67 3.55 11.93
N VAL A 166 -12.62 2.76 11.73
CA VAL A 166 -11.31 3.19 11.26
C VAL A 166 -10.93 2.41 10.00
N ARG A 167 -10.31 3.07 9.03
CA ARG A 167 -9.87 2.50 7.76
C ARG A 167 -8.47 1.91 7.89
N LYS A 168 -8.38 0.78 8.59
CA LYS A 168 -7.14 0.00 8.76
C LYS A 168 -7.39 -1.49 8.65
N ALA A 169 -6.35 -2.31 8.54
CA ALA A 169 -6.43 -3.75 8.54
C ALA A 169 -7.16 -4.26 9.79
N GLN A 170 -8.32 -4.88 9.59
CA GLN A 170 -9.21 -5.27 10.69
C GLN A 170 -8.60 -6.34 11.59
N CYS A 171 -7.67 -7.15 11.06
CA CYS A 171 -6.95 -8.15 11.84
C CYS A 171 -6.06 -7.55 12.94
N ASN A 172 -5.68 -6.28 12.85
CA ASN A 172 -4.87 -5.61 13.87
C ASN A 172 -5.60 -5.38 15.20
N ALA A 173 -6.91 -5.46 15.20
CA ALA A 173 -7.74 -5.35 16.37
C ALA A 173 -8.14 -6.72 16.96
N ALA A 174 -7.28 -7.71 16.90
CA ALA A 174 -7.48 -9.13 17.10
C ALA A 174 -8.38 -9.78 16.03
N TRP A 175 -8.15 -11.04 15.79
CA TRP A 175 -9.01 -11.95 15.06
C TRP A 175 -8.95 -13.32 15.73
N ASP A 176 -9.69 -14.33 15.23
CA ASP A 176 -9.68 -15.69 15.80
C ASP A 176 -8.31 -16.39 15.68
N TRP A 177 -7.43 -15.88 14.80
CA TRP A 177 -6.07 -16.37 14.56
C TRP A 177 -4.96 -15.36 14.87
N GLY A 178 -5.26 -14.09 15.15
CA GLY A 178 -4.30 -12.98 15.18
C GLY A 178 -4.21 -12.28 16.54
N LEU A 179 -3.14 -11.49 16.68
CA LEU A 179 -2.87 -10.65 17.84
C LEU A 179 -3.67 -9.33 17.77
N CYS A 180 -3.96 -8.75 18.96
CA CYS A 180 -4.51 -7.42 19.09
C CYS A 180 -3.39 -6.41 19.32
N LEU A 181 -2.76 -5.93 18.28
CA LEU A 181 -1.63 -4.99 18.38
C LEU A 181 -2.05 -3.54 18.18
N GLN A 182 -3.08 -3.27 17.38
CA GLN A 182 -3.47 -1.91 16.96
C GLN A 182 -2.23 -1.15 16.46
N THR A 183 -1.54 -1.73 15.48
CA THR A 183 -0.28 -1.19 14.93
C THR A 183 -0.44 0.25 14.45
N MET A 184 0.64 1.00 14.46
CA MET A 184 0.73 2.34 13.87
C MET A 184 2.14 2.61 13.37
N GLY A 185 2.25 3.32 12.24
CA GLY A 185 3.53 3.62 11.61
C GLY A 185 3.40 3.90 10.12
N ILE A 186 4.52 3.80 9.42
CA ILE A 186 4.58 3.87 7.95
C ILE A 186 5.38 2.65 7.50
N TYR A 187 4.82 1.82 6.62
CA TYR A 187 5.37 0.50 6.33
C TYR A 187 6.06 0.41 4.96
N GLU A 188 6.00 1.47 4.17
CA GLU A 188 6.74 1.60 2.91
C GLU A 188 7.63 2.83 2.95
N SER A 189 8.58 2.90 2.00
CA SER A 189 9.54 4.01 1.91
C SER A 189 8.86 5.38 1.87
N ILE A 190 9.44 6.32 2.59
CA ILE A 190 9.04 7.73 2.62
C ILE A 190 9.83 8.45 1.54
N GLU A 191 9.16 8.88 0.48
CA GLU A 191 9.83 9.40 -0.71
C GLU A 191 9.43 10.84 -1.03
N LEU A 192 10.40 11.69 -1.27
CA LEU A 192 10.19 13.05 -1.75
C LEU A 192 10.61 13.14 -3.23
N TYR A 193 9.64 13.48 -4.09
CA TYR A 193 9.84 13.65 -5.52
C TYR A 193 9.99 15.12 -5.89
N GLU A 194 11.12 15.47 -6.48
CA GLU A 194 11.35 16.77 -7.12
C GLU A 194 10.91 16.68 -8.58
N CYS A 195 9.86 17.42 -8.94
CA CYS A 195 9.20 17.40 -10.25
C CYS A 195 9.14 18.80 -10.84
N LYS A 196 9.19 18.91 -12.18
CA LYS A 196 9.13 20.20 -12.86
C LYS A 196 7.71 20.54 -13.28
N ASP A 197 7.15 19.76 -14.18
CA ASP A 197 5.88 20.07 -14.84
C ASP A 197 4.72 19.23 -14.34
N LEU A 198 5.00 17.96 -14.01
CA LEU A 198 4.01 17.03 -13.49
C LEU A 198 4.62 15.97 -12.59
N TYR A 199 3.82 15.44 -11.70
CA TYR A 199 4.08 14.25 -10.88
C TYR A 199 3.26 13.08 -11.40
N VAL A 200 3.89 11.92 -11.64
CA VAL A 200 3.22 10.69 -12.06
C VAL A 200 3.04 9.78 -10.85
N SER A 201 1.80 9.54 -10.46
CA SER A 201 1.48 8.76 -9.27
C SER A 201 1.44 7.25 -9.53
N SER A 202 0.92 6.83 -10.67
CA SER A 202 0.79 5.41 -11.00
C SER A 202 0.39 5.21 -12.46
N PHE A 203 0.38 3.95 -12.89
CA PHE A 203 -0.25 3.56 -14.15
C PHE A 203 -0.95 2.20 -14.05
N SER A 204 -1.90 1.97 -14.93
CA SER A 204 -2.50 0.66 -15.18
C SER A 204 -2.24 0.21 -16.61
N ALA A 205 -2.04 -1.09 -16.80
CA ALA A 205 -1.88 -1.72 -18.10
C ALA A 205 -2.74 -2.99 -18.12
N ILE A 206 -3.78 -3.01 -18.94
CA ILE A 206 -4.78 -4.08 -18.96
C ILE A 206 -4.80 -4.70 -20.34
N PRO A 207 -4.38 -5.98 -20.48
CA PRO A 207 -4.48 -6.70 -21.75
C PRO A 207 -5.93 -7.13 -22.00
N VAL A 208 -6.46 -6.75 -23.14
CA VAL A 208 -7.81 -7.09 -23.61
C VAL A 208 -7.70 -7.88 -24.90
N ARG A 209 -8.35 -9.03 -25.00
CA ARG A 209 -8.38 -9.80 -26.23
C ARG A 209 -9.40 -9.21 -27.19
N SER A 210 -8.97 -8.91 -28.42
CA SER A 210 -9.84 -8.39 -29.47
C SER A 210 -10.71 -9.50 -30.10
N ALA A 211 -11.73 -9.12 -30.86
CA ALA A 211 -12.57 -10.05 -31.59
C ALA A 211 -11.80 -10.82 -32.72
N THR A 212 -10.71 -10.21 -33.22
CA THR A 212 -9.82 -10.84 -34.20
C THR A 212 -8.88 -11.88 -33.59
N GLY A 213 -8.75 -11.88 -32.25
CA GLY A 213 -7.86 -12.77 -31.53
C GLY A 213 -6.53 -12.13 -31.13
N ASP A 214 -6.22 -10.95 -31.63
CA ASP A 214 -5.06 -10.17 -31.20
C ASP A 214 -5.28 -9.54 -29.81
N TRP A 215 -4.24 -8.92 -29.27
CA TRP A 215 -4.30 -8.25 -27.99
C TRP A 215 -4.24 -6.74 -28.15
N LYS A 216 -5.00 -6.07 -27.32
CA LYS A 216 -4.97 -4.64 -27.11
C LYS A 216 -4.54 -4.37 -25.68
N LEU A 217 -3.46 -3.66 -25.49
CA LEU A 217 -2.99 -3.24 -24.17
C LEU A 217 -3.52 -1.84 -23.89
N ASP A 218 -4.53 -1.74 -23.03
CA ASP A 218 -5.10 -0.48 -22.60
C ASP A 218 -4.31 0.08 -21.41
N ILE A 219 -3.78 1.29 -21.57
CA ILE A 219 -2.90 1.95 -20.61
C ILE A 219 -3.56 3.22 -20.11
N LYS A 220 -3.54 3.44 -18.80
CA LYS A 220 -3.89 4.71 -18.15
C LYS A 220 -2.75 5.12 -17.24
N VAL A 221 -2.28 6.35 -17.40
CA VAL A 221 -1.26 6.95 -16.54
C VAL A 221 -1.91 8.06 -15.73
N TYR A 222 -1.80 7.99 -14.42
CA TYR A 222 -2.37 8.95 -13.48
C TYR A 222 -1.29 9.93 -13.03
N ALA A 223 -1.57 11.22 -13.15
CA ALA A 223 -0.62 12.27 -12.84
C ALA A 223 -1.32 13.51 -12.28
N THR A 224 -0.55 14.36 -11.61
CA THR A 224 -0.94 15.73 -11.24
C THR A 224 -0.01 16.70 -11.95
N ALA A 225 -0.56 17.58 -12.78
CA ALA A 225 0.18 18.62 -13.50
C ALA A 225 0.16 19.92 -12.71
N PHE A 226 1.31 20.62 -12.65
CA PHE A 226 1.44 21.86 -11.88
C PHE A 226 1.16 23.12 -12.70
N ALA A 227 1.11 22.97 -14.03
CA ALA A 227 0.75 24.01 -14.99
C ALA A 227 0.22 23.35 -16.28
N ASP A 228 -0.37 24.14 -17.16
CA ASP A 228 -0.74 23.68 -18.50
C ASP A 228 0.49 23.32 -19.31
N GLY A 229 0.42 22.26 -20.10
CA GLY A 229 1.58 21.82 -20.87
C GLY A 229 1.33 20.64 -21.79
N GLY A 230 2.40 20.06 -22.25
CA GLY A 230 2.42 18.85 -23.05
C GLY A 230 3.74 18.11 -22.92
N THR A 231 3.68 16.80 -23.07
CA THR A 231 4.86 15.93 -22.99
C THR A 231 4.69 14.72 -23.89
N THR A 232 5.69 13.87 -23.91
CA THR A 232 5.64 12.59 -24.63
C THR A 232 5.51 11.45 -23.65
N LEU A 233 4.54 10.54 -23.90
CA LEU A 233 4.39 9.27 -23.24
C LEU A 233 4.95 8.19 -24.15
N ALA A 234 6.01 7.53 -23.73
CA ALA A 234 6.57 6.35 -24.38
C ALA A 234 6.15 5.10 -23.61
N ILE A 235 5.80 4.04 -24.32
CA ILE A 235 5.29 2.77 -23.78
C ILE A 235 6.00 1.64 -24.51
N SER A 236 6.46 0.64 -23.77
CA SER A 236 7.00 -0.61 -24.35
C SER A 236 6.38 -1.84 -23.71
N CYS A 237 6.11 -2.87 -24.52
CA CYS A 237 5.65 -4.19 -24.07
C CYS A 237 5.86 -5.22 -25.16
N ALA A 238 6.31 -6.44 -24.81
CA ALA A 238 6.44 -7.56 -25.74
C ALA A 238 7.21 -7.21 -27.03
N GLY A 239 8.26 -6.41 -26.94
CA GLY A 239 9.07 -5.96 -28.08
C GLY A 239 8.39 -4.92 -28.98
N LYS A 240 7.22 -4.40 -28.61
CA LYS A 240 6.53 -3.29 -29.28
C LYS A 240 6.75 -2.01 -28.51
N GLU A 241 6.76 -0.90 -29.26
CA GLU A 241 6.87 0.45 -28.70
C GLU A 241 5.77 1.36 -29.26
N LEU A 242 5.29 2.26 -28.42
CA LEU A 242 4.32 3.29 -28.80
C LEU A 242 4.74 4.61 -28.18
N THR A 243 4.73 5.68 -28.96
CA THR A 243 4.99 7.03 -28.51
C THR A 243 3.79 7.92 -28.80
N VAL A 244 3.27 8.59 -27.77
CA VAL A 244 2.08 9.45 -27.88
C VAL A 244 2.41 10.83 -27.31
N HIS A 245 2.07 11.89 -28.04
CA HIS A 245 2.09 13.25 -27.51
C HIS A 245 0.81 13.51 -26.71
N VAL A 246 0.96 13.87 -25.45
CA VAL A 246 -0.14 14.17 -24.54
C VAL A 246 -0.12 15.63 -24.12
N LYS A 247 -1.30 16.25 -24.04
CA LYS A 247 -1.49 17.61 -23.51
C LYS A 247 -2.24 17.52 -22.19
N TYR A 248 -2.00 18.46 -21.29
CA TYR A 248 -2.63 18.49 -19.97
C TYR A 248 -2.87 19.93 -19.53
N GLY A 249 -3.92 20.14 -18.74
CA GLY A 249 -4.14 21.32 -17.93
C GLY A 249 -3.63 21.11 -16.50
N ALA A 250 -3.46 22.19 -15.76
CA ALA A 250 -3.09 22.13 -14.35
C ALA A 250 -4.13 21.32 -13.54
N GLY A 251 -3.67 20.51 -12.60
CA GLY A 251 -4.48 19.61 -11.75
C GLY A 251 -4.34 18.14 -12.10
N ASP A 252 -5.25 17.33 -11.61
CA ASP A 252 -5.24 15.89 -11.83
C ASP A 252 -5.57 15.57 -13.29
N CYS A 253 -4.78 14.69 -13.88
CA CYS A 253 -4.93 14.27 -15.27
C CYS A 253 -4.73 12.75 -15.43
N VAL A 254 -5.36 12.21 -16.45
CA VAL A 254 -5.23 10.80 -16.84
C VAL A 254 -4.90 10.73 -18.31
N PHE A 255 -3.72 10.21 -18.64
CA PHE A 255 -3.32 9.93 -20.01
C PHE A 255 -3.76 8.53 -20.40
N VAL A 256 -4.44 8.42 -21.53
CA VAL A 256 -4.93 7.16 -22.06
C VAL A 256 -4.23 6.84 -23.37
N ALA A 257 -3.71 5.63 -23.48
CA ALA A 257 -3.12 5.09 -24.70
C ALA A 257 -3.52 3.64 -24.88
N SER A 258 -3.38 3.14 -26.10
CA SER A 258 -3.68 1.76 -26.43
C SER A 258 -2.68 1.26 -27.47
N MET A 259 -2.13 0.06 -27.21
CA MET A 259 -1.13 -0.59 -28.08
C MET A 259 -1.70 -1.92 -28.58
N GLU A 260 -1.70 -2.10 -29.89
CA GLU A 260 -2.06 -3.37 -30.52
C GLU A 260 -0.84 -4.31 -30.52
N ILE A 261 -1.05 -5.57 -30.11
CA ILE A 261 -0.01 -6.61 -30.05
C ILE A 261 -0.55 -7.87 -30.75
N PRO A 262 0.08 -8.34 -31.84
CA PRO A 262 -0.35 -9.55 -32.53
C PRO A 262 -0.36 -10.77 -31.62
N ALA A 263 -1.33 -11.66 -31.80
CA ALA A 263 -1.48 -12.87 -30.99
C ALA A 263 -0.25 -13.80 -31.09
N GLU A 264 0.42 -13.81 -32.22
CA GLU A 264 1.61 -14.62 -32.48
C GLU A 264 2.84 -14.19 -31.67
N ASP A 265 2.89 -12.91 -31.23
CA ASP A 265 3.97 -12.38 -30.40
C ASP A 265 3.78 -12.71 -28.90
N ILE A 266 2.63 -13.32 -28.53
CA ILE A 266 2.24 -13.54 -27.14
C ILE A 266 2.13 -15.01 -26.77
N LYS A 267 2.90 -15.44 -25.78
CA LYS A 267 2.66 -16.65 -25.01
C LYS A 267 1.69 -16.35 -23.87
N LEU A 268 0.59 -17.12 -23.83
CA LEU A 268 -0.44 -16.94 -22.81
C LEU A 268 0.06 -17.33 -21.41
N TRP A 269 -0.37 -16.56 -20.43
CA TRP A 269 -0.22 -16.93 -19.02
C TRP A 269 -1.25 -17.99 -18.64
N TRP A 270 -0.83 -19.01 -17.89
CA TRP A 270 -1.67 -20.08 -17.36
C TRP A 270 -1.51 -20.23 -15.86
N PRO A 271 -2.56 -20.66 -15.12
CA PRO A 271 -2.40 -21.02 -13.71
C PRO A 271 -1.55 -22.28 -13.55
N ASN A 272 -0.99 -22.47 -12.36
CA ASN A 272 -0.16 -23.63 -12.03
C ASN A 272 -0.84 -24.95 -12.42
N GLY A 273 -0.12 -25.84 -13.07
CA GLY A 273 -0.62 -27.12 -13.57
C GLY A 273 -1.39 -27.07 -14.89
N PHE A 274 -1.55 -25.88 -15.54
CA PHE A 274 -2.21 -25.72 -16.83
C PHE A 274 -1.26 -25.23 -17.94
N GLY A 275 -0.09 -24.74 -17.60
CA GLY A 275 0.91 -24.23 -18.52
C GLY A 275 1.88 -23.26 -17.82
N GLU A 276 2.62 -22.49 -18.62
CA GLU A 276 3.62 -21.55 -18.13
C GLU A 276 2.98 -20.25 -17.61
N GLN A 277 3.56 -19.64 -16.56
CA GLN A 277 3.17 -18.34 -16.01
C GLN A 277 3.97 -17.22 -16.69
N VAL A 278 3.82 -17.09 -18.02
CA VAL A 278 4.57 -16.10 -18.80
C VAL A 278 4.13 -14.69 -18.44
N LEU A 279 5.09 -13.83 -18.07
CA LEU A 279 4.88 -12.43 -17.77
C LEU A 279 5.70 -11.57 -18.72
N TYR A 280 5.14 -10.41 -19.08
CA TYR A 280 5.77 -9.40 -19.92
C TYR A 280 5.93 -8.11 -19.11
N ASP A 281 7.09 -7.49 -19.23
CA ASP A 281 7.30 -6.15 -18.67
C ASP A 281 6.58 -5.11 -19.54
N VAL A 282 5.80 -4.26 -18.89
CA VAL A 282 5.28 -3.03 -19.47
C VAL A 282 6.03 -1.90 -18.82
N GLU A 283 6.72 -1.11 -19.64
CA GLU A 283 7.41 0.09 -19.18
C GLU A 283 6.73 1.33 -19.78
N ILE A 284 6.58 2.36 -18.97
CA ILE A 284 6.19 3.71 -19.43
C ILE A 284 7.26 4.71 -19.06
N ALA A 285 7.52 5.66 -19.95
CA ALA A 285 8.40 6.81 -19.70
C ALA A 285 7.66 8.11 -20.04
N ILE A 286 7.57 9.02 -19.07
CA ILE A 286 6.88 10.30 -19.21
C ILE A 286 7.48 11.33 -18.26
N ALA A 287 7.80 12.53 -18.75
CA ALA A 287 8.29 13.67 -17.95
C ALA A 287 9.44 13.32 -16.97
N GLY A 288 10.32 12.39 -17.36
CA GLY A 288 11.44 11.92 -16.55
C GLY A 288 11.10 10.82 -15.55
N PHE A 289 9.83 10.39 -15.44
CA PHE A 289 9.41 9.18 -14.74
C PHE A 289 9.56 7.97 -15.65
N VAL A 290 10.07 6.88 -15.08
CA VAL A 290 10.06 5.54 -15.69
C VAL A 290 9.41 4.61 -14.69
N LEU A 291 8.28 4.01 -15.08
CA LEU A 291 7.57 3.04 -14.26
C LEU A 291 7.43 1.73 -15.03
N SER A 292 7.51 0.62 -14.32
CA SER A 292 7.37 -0.70 -14.92
C SER A 292 6.39 -1.58 -14.14
N ARG A 293 5.76 -2.52 -14.86
CA ARG A 293 4.86 -3.52 -14.29
C ARG A 293 4.91 -4.79 -15.10
N LYS A 294 4.85 -5.93 -14.43
CA LYS A 294 4.70 -7.23 -15.10
C LYS A 294 3.21 -7.56 -15.30
N ILE A 295 2.86 -8.00 -16.50
CA ILE A 295 1.49 -8.44 -16.83
C ILE A 295 1.51 -9.82 -17.51
N GLY A 296 0.44 -10.58 -17.32
CA GLY A 296 0.21 -11.83 -18.04
C GLY A 296 -0.97 -11.68 -19.01
N PHE A 297 -0.77 -12.08 -20.26
CA PHE A 297 -1.85 -12.10 -21.26
C PHE A 297 -2.71 -13.34 -21.07
N ARG A 298 -3.94 -13.13 -20.60
CA ARG A 298 -4.92 -14.18 -20.37
C ARG A 298 -6.34 -13.64 -20.46
N THR A 299 -7.29 -14.51 -20.76
CA THR A 299 -8.72 -14.23 -20.57
C THR A 299 -9.23 -14.97 -19.33
N ILE A 300 -10.08 -14.32 -18.55
CA ILE A 300 -10.74 -14.93 -17.39
C ILE A 300 -12.24 -14.77 -17.57
N GLU A 301 -12.96 -15.87 -17.45
CA GLU A 301 -14.42 -15.94 -17.52
C GLU A 301 -14.96 -16.68 -16.30
N VAL A 302 -16.06 -16.18 -15.73
CA VAL A 302 -16.84 -16.89 -14.72
C VAL A 302 -18.17 -17.31 -15.35
N ARG A 303 -18.39 -18.60 -15.55
CA ARG A 303 -19.61 -19.15 -16.13
C ARG A 303 -20.55 -19.63 -15.03
N ASN A 304 -21.74 -19.05 -14.99
CA ASN A 304 -22.83 -19.43 -14.11
C ASN A 304 -23.88 -20.23 -14.91
N ASN A 305 -23.66 -21.51 -15.08
CA ASN A 305 -24.60 -22.35 -15.81
C ASN A 305 -25.60 -23.00 -14.85
N THR A 306 -26.90 -22.94 -15.19
CA THR A 306 -27.93 -23.72 -14.51
C THR A 306 -27.91 -25.15 -15.07
N THR A 307 -27.76 -26.13 -14.19
CA THR A 307 -27.84 -27.55 -14.50
C THR A 307 -29.05 -28.17 -13.80
N MET A 308 -29.42 -29.40 -14.11
CA MET A 308 -30.51 -30.11 -13.41
C MET A 308 -30.27 -30.28 -11.92
N GLY A 309 -29.05 -30.08 -11.41
CA GLY A 309 -28.68 -30.14 -9.99
C GLY A 309 -28.42 -28.79 -9.32
N GLY A 310 -28.68 -27.65 -10.01
CA GLY A 310 -28.47 -26.32 -9.45
C GLY A 310 -27.58 -25.40 -10.31
N LYS A 311 -27.09 -24.31 -9.73
CA LYS A 311 -26.18 -23.38 -10.40
C LYS A 311 -24.73 -23.83 -10.26
N LYS A 312 -24.01 -23.93 -11.37
CA LYS A 312 -22.59 -24.28 -11.41
C LYS A 312 -21.75 -23.04 -11.65
N LEU A 313 -20.90 -22.69 -10.70
CA LEU A 313 -19.85 -21.69 -10.85
C LEU A 313 -18.61 -22.33 -11.47
N THR A 314 -18.18 -21.89 -12.65
CA THR A 314 -16.97 -22.39 -13.30
C THR A 314 -16.06 -21.23 -13.67
N VAL A 315 -14.84 -21.24 -13.14
CA VAL A 315 -13.78 -20.33 -13.58
C VAL A 315 -13.13 -20.92 -14.83
N CYS A 316 -13.01 -20.11 -15.88
CA CYS A 316 -12.32 -20.48 -17.11
C CYS A 316 -11.14 -19.52 -17.34
N VAL A 317 -9.97 -20.06 -17.65
CA VAL A 317 -8.79 -19.30 -18.06
C VAL A 317 -8.46 -19.67 -19.49
N ASN A 318 -8.34 -18.68 -20.37
CA ASN A 318 -8.12 -18.87 -21.81
C ASN A 318 -9.13 -19.87 -22.43
N GLY A 319 -10.40 -19.76 -22.01
CA GLY A 319 -11.49 -20.63 -22.46
C GLY A 319 -11.52 -22.02 -21.84
N LYS A 320 -10.50 -22.46 -21.09
CA LYS A 320 -10.46 -23.78 -20.42
C LYS A 320 -11.02 -23.70 -19.00
N PRO A 321 -11.94 -24.59 -18.61
CA PRO A 321 -12.41 -24.69 -17.23
C PRO A 321 -11.27 -25.06 -16.28
N VAL A 322 -11.17 -24.38 -15.15
CA VAL A 322 -10.17 -24.62 -14.12
C VAL A 322 -10.88 -25.07 -12.85
N PHE A 323 -10.50 -26.24 -12.33
CA PHE A 323 -10.84 -26.62 -10.98
C PHE A 323 -9.91 -25.89 -10.01
N CYS A 324 -10.46 -24.94 -9.23
CA CYS A 324 -9.71 -24.08 -8.33
C CYS A 324 -9.27 -24.86 -7.08
N LYS A 325 -7.99 -25.16 -6.99
CA LYS A 325 -7.33 -25.79 -5.84
C LYS A 325 -6.52 -24.74 -5.10
N GLY A 326 -6.85 -24.48 -3.83
CA GLY A 326 -6.14 -23.43 -3.12
C GLY A 326 -6.65 -23.22 -1.71
N ALA A 327 -6.24 -22.11 -1.13
CA ALA A 327 -6.56 -21.74 0.24
C ALA A 327 -6.97 -20.26 0.35
N ASN A 328 -7.52 -19.89 1.51
CA ASN A 328 -7.63 -18.49 1.88
C ASN A 328 -6.26 -17.98 2.30
N TRP A 329 -5.91 -16.80 1.82
CA TRP A 329 -4.73 -16.07 2.24
C TRP A 329 -5.13 -15.02 3.27
N ILE A 330 -4.63 -15.17 4.49
CA ILE A 330 -4.65 -14.15 5.54
C ILE A 330 -3.31 -13.40 5.54
N PRO A 331 -3.17 -12.25 6.21
CA PRO A 331 -1.89 -11.58 6.32
C PRO A 331 -0.76 -12.50 6.78
N LEU A 332 0.39 -12.33 6.18
CA LEU A 332 1.57 -13.17 6.42
C LEU A 332 2.08 -13.07 7.87
N ASP A 333 1.86 -11.93 8.50
CA ASP A 333 2.21 -11.65 9.89
C ASP A 333 1.26 -10.61 10.47
N ALA A 334 1.04 -10.58 11.79
CA ALA A 334 0.32 -9.51 12.46
C ALA A 334 1.19 -8.25 12.67
N ARG A 335 2.49 -8.35 12.47
CA ARG A 335 3.47 -7.27 12.53
C ARG A 335 3.89 -6.88 11.11
N PRO A 336 3.48 -5.72 10.59
CA PRO A 336 3.71 -5.32 9.19
C PRO A 336 5.19 -5.30 8.80
N GLY A 337 6.08 -4.85 9.69
CA GLY A 337 7.53 -4.81 9.44
C GLY A 337 8.19 -6.18 9.22
N ARG A 338 7.49 -7.29 9.53
CA ARG A 338 7.97 -8.65 9.29
C ARG A 338 7.51 -9.26 7.96
N MET A 339 6.70 -8.53 7.17
CA MET A 339 6.22 -8.99 5.88
C MET A 339 7.23 -8.64 4.79
N SER A 340 8.25 -9.48 4.60
CA SER A 340 9.25 -9.29 3.56
C SER A 340 8.92 -10.05 2.27
N MET A 341 9.51 -9.62 1.14
CA MET A 341 9.36 -10.28 -0.16
C MET A 341 9.81 -11.74 -0.11
N GLU A 342 10.89 -12.04 0.63
CA GLU A 342 11.41 -13.41 0.78
C GLU A 342 10.39 -14.33 1.46
N ARG A 343 9.63 -13.81 2.45
CA ARG A 343 8.56 -14.58 3.10
C ARG A 343 7.38 -14.79 2.17
N TYR A 344 7.01 -13.79 1.36
CA TYR A 344 6.00 -13.96 0.32
C TYR A 344 6.42 -15.01 -0.70
N ASP A 345 7.64 -14.94 -1.20
CA ASP A 345 8.19 -15.90 -2.18
C ASP A 345 8.19 -17.33 -1.61
N SER A 346 8.61 -17.52 -0.36
CA SER A 346 8.59 -18.81 0.32
C SER A 346 7.18 -19.40 0.35
N MET A 347 6.19 -18.62 0.82
CA MET A 347 4.80 -19.07 0.90
C MET A 347 4.19 -19.39 -0.48
N ILE A 348 4.50 -18.58 -1.50
CA ILE A 348 4.03 -18.85 -2.87
C ILE A 348 4.69 -20.11 -3.43
N CYS A 349 5.97 -20.36 -3.12
CA CYS A 349 6.64 -21.59 -3.49
C CYS A 349 5.99 -22.81 -2.83
N ASP A 350 5.70 -22.76 -1.53
CA ASP A 350 5.01 -23.83 -0.82
C ASP A 350 3.62 -24.13 -1.43
N MET A 351 2.88 -23.08 -1.81
CA MET A 351 1.60 -23.23 -2.48
C MET A 351 1.73 -23.87 -3.86
N ARG A 352 2.73 -23.46 -4.63
CA ARG A 352 3.04 -24.09 -5.94
C ARG A 352 3.37 -25.57 -5.76
N ASP A 353 4.21 -25.90 -4.80
CA ASP A 353 4.67 -27.26 -4.54
C ASP A 353 3.55 -28.15 -3.98
N ALA A 354 2.57 -27.56 -3.30
CA ALA A 354 1.30 -28.21 -2.93
C ALA A 354 0.29 -28.31 -4.11
N ASN A 355 0.70 -27.98 -5.35
CA ASN A 355 -0.15 -27.97 -6.53
C ASN A 355 -1.39 -27.08 -6.45
N MET A 356 -1.32 -25.99 -5.70
CA MET A 356 -2.36 -24.96 -5.68
C MET A 356 -2.28 -24.11 -6.97
N ASN A 357 -3.43 -23.70 -7.47
CA ASN A 357 -3.56 -22.88 -8.65
C ASN A 357 -4.45 -21.64 -8.44
N MET A 358 -4.92 -21.43 -7.23
CA MET A 358 -5.74 -20.29 -6.83
C MET A 358 -5.46 -19.91 -5.38
N VAL A 359 -5.52 -18.62 -5.11
CA VAL A 359 -5.49 -18.04 -3.75
C VAL A 359 -6.66 -17.09 -3.62
N ARG A 360 -7.39 -17.19 -2.52
CA ARG A 360 -8.39 -16.19 -2.16
C ARG A 360 -7.82 -15.24 -1.12
N ILE A 361 -7.56 -14.01 -1.53
CA ILE A 361 -7.13 -12.97 -0.59
C ILE A 361 -8.30 -12.64 0.34
N TRP A 362 -8.06 -12.76 1.64
CA TRP A 362 -9.04 -12.40 2.67
C TRP A 362 -9.13 -10.88 2.83
N GLY A 363 -10.34 -10.37 3.02
CA GLY A 363 -10.63 -8.92 2.97
C GLY A 363 -10.39 -8.15 4.27
N GLY A 364 -9.86 -8.76 5.32
CA GLY A 364 -9.65 -8.11 6.62
C GLY A 364 -8.19 -7.77 6.93
N GLY A 365 -7.29 -7.94 5.96
CA GLY A 365 -5.85 -7.71 6.08
C GLY A 365 -5.34 -6.57 5.20
N TRP A 366 -4.02 -6.58 4.95
CA TRP A 366 -3.28 -5.69 4.07
C TRP A 366 -3.34 -6.13 2.61
#